data_97ba06cead61995a6acb4f1a327a970d
#
_entry.id   97ba06cead61995a6acb4f1a327a970d
#
_cell.length_a   1.000
_cell.length_b   1.000
_cell.length_c   1.000
_cell.angle_alpha   90.00
_cell.angle_beta   90.00
_cell.angle_gamma   90.00
#
_symmetry.space_group_name_H-M   'P 1'
#
loop_
_entity.id
_entity.type
_entity.pdbx_description
1 polymer ?
#
loop_
_entity_poly.entity_id
_entity_poly.type
_entity_poly.pdbx_seq_one_letter_code
_entity_poly.pdbx_strand_id
1 'polypeptide(L)'
;MRLLPMKRIATVFPLLIFALVNLPIPSVAGQFTVTTVYDGDTIKAQGHDIIIYVLLAGIDAPEIAFQEQQGQPYAQEAKRYLEKLILNKRVDIKGYGLGPYPYNHLIGEVRLKGTIINIAMIKNGLAEACHEMPPDGLNIAPYREAEREAMEAKRG
;
A
#
# COMPACT_ATOMS: atom_id res chain seq x y z
N MET A 1 -1.68 80.51 30.48
CA MET A 1 -0.88 79.44 29.96
C MET A 1 -1.78 78.16 29.90
N ARG A 2 -2.39 77.91 28.76
CA ARG A 2 -3.37 76.82 28.58
C ARG A 2 -2.61 75.55 28.13
N LEU A 3 -2.67 74.52 28.96
CA LEU A 3 -2.16 73.18 28.60
C LEU A 3 -3.15 72.46 27.66
N LEU A 4 -2.69 72.09 26.48
CA LEU A 4 -3.44 71.31 25.51
C LEU A 4 -3.49 69.83 25.95
N PRO A 5 -4.60 69.08 25.76
CA PRO A 5 -4.69 67.70 26.14
C PRO A 5 -3.99 66.82 25.09
N MET A 6 -3.04 65.95 25.51
CA MET A 6 -2.43 64.90 24.69
C MET A 6 -3.48 63.87 24.35
N LYS A 7 -3.79 63.76 23.05
CA LYS A 7 -4.57 62.61 22.51
C LYS A 7 -3.74 61.33 22.56
N ARG A 8 -4.20 60.38 23.35
CA ARG A 8 -3.64 59.00 23.34
C ARG A 8 -4.08 58.32 22.06
N ILE A 9 -3.14 58.04 21.18
CA ILE A 9 -3.34 57.22 19.98
C ILE A 9 -3.29 55.75 20.47
N ALA A 10 -4.46 55.08 20.49
CA ALA A 10 -4.52 53.64 20.73
C ALA A 10 -4.07 52.90 19.46
N THR A 11 -2.86 52.38 19.50
CA THR A 11 -2.33 51.53 18.42
C THR A 11 -3.01 50.16 18.52
N VAL A 12 -4.01 49.94 17.67
CA VAL A 12 -4.63 48.62 17.49
C VAL A 12 -3.66 47.77 16.68
N PHE A 13 -3.00 46.84 17.34
CA PHE A 13 -2.14 45.82 16.69
C PHE A 13 -3.07 44.76 16.12
N PRO A 14 -3.13 44.59 14.79
CA PRO A 14 -3.93 43.48 14.23
C PRO A 14 -3.26 42.14 14.56
N LEU A 15 -3.93 41.35 15.39
CA LEU A 15 -3.58 39.98 15.71
C LEU A 15 -3.80 39.15 14.44
N LEU A 16 -2.76 38.92 13.66
CA LEU A 16 -2.78 38.06 12.50
C LEU A 16 -2.87 36.61 13.01
N ILE A 17 -4.08 36.09 13.09
CA ILE A 17 -4.30 34.65 13.41
C ILE A 17 -3.86 33.85 12.18
N PHE A 18 -2.67 33.26 12.25
CA PHE A 18 -2.18 32.30 11.28
C PHE A 18 -2.97 31.01 11.48
N ALA A 19 -4.07 30.85 10.76
CA ALA A 19 -4.79 29.58 10.70
C ALA A 19 -3.87 28.56 10.04
N LEU A 20 -3.26 27.68 10.83
CA LEU A 20 -2.53 26.50 10.33
C LEU A 20 -3.55 25.61 9.62
N VAL A 21 -3.67 25.75 8.32
CA VAL A 21 -4.44 24.83 7.49
C VAL A 21 -3.65 23.51 7.45
N ASN A 22 -4.06 22.52 8.22
CA ASN A 22 -3.59 21.14 8.10
C ASN A 22 -4.09 20.59 6.76
N LEU A 23 -3.39 20.90 5.69
CA LEU A 23 -3.59 20.20 4.43
C LEU A 23 -3.03 18.77 4.57
N PRO A 24 -3.81 17.72 4.26
CA PRO A 24 -3.28 16.38 4.25
C PRO A 24 -2.15 16.33 3.21
N ILE A 25 -0.93 16.09 3.66
CA ILE A 25 0.21 15.84 2.77
C ILE A 25 -0.13 14.53 2.07
N PRO A 26 -0.29 14.51 0.73
CA PRO A 26 -0.52 13.26 0.02
C PRO A 26 0.68 12.35 0.29
N SER A 27 0.43 11.17 0.85
CA SER A 27 1.45 10.12 0.93
C SER A 27 1.87 9.80 -0.49
N VAL A 28 3.07 10.22 -0.88
CA VAL A 28 3.60 9.94 -2.22
C VAL A 28 3.92 8.45 -2.27
N ALA A 29 2.98 7.68 -2.80
CA ALA A 29 3.27 6.32 -3.21
C ALA A 29 4.27 6.41 -4.39
N GLY A 30 5.40 5.71 -4.30
CA GLY A 30 6.35 5.67 -5.38
C GLY A 30 5.76 4.95 -6.60
N GLN A 31 5.95 5.52 -7.79
CA GLN A 31 5.52 4.88 -9.04
C GLN A 31 6.61 3.96 -9.59
N PHE A 32 6.26 2.70 -9.79
CA PHE A 32 7.16 1.66 -10.29
C PHE A 32 6.52 0.87 -11.42
N THR A 33 7.34 0.36 -12.34
CA THR A 33 6.90 -0.60 -13.36
C THR A 33 7.19 -2.00 -12.86
N VAL A 34 6.17 -2.87 -12.80
CA VAL A 34 6.35 -4.27 -12.44
C VAL A 34 7.05 -5.01 -13.57
N THR A 35 8.23 -5.57 -13.29
CA THR A 35 9.06 -6.26 -14.28
C THR A 35 9.02 -7.76 -14.17
N THR A 36 8.67 -8.30 -13.00
CA THR A 36 8.55 -9.74 -12.74
C THR A 36 7.49 -9.99 -11.68
N VAL A 37 6.75 -11.06 -11.82
CA VAL A 37 5.90 -11.66 -10.80
C VAL A 37 6.49 -13.01 -10.46
N TYR A 38 6.84 -13.25 -9.20
CA TYR A 38 7.44 -14.49 -8.75
C TYR A 38 6.38 -15.54 -8.42
N ASP A 39 5.36 -15.13 -7.68
CA ASP A 39 4.23 -15.94 -7.20
C ASP A 39 2.97 -15.06 -7.05
N GLY A 40 2.01 -15.48 -6.21
CA GLY A 40 0.74 -14.77 -6.02
C GLY A 40 0.83 -13.48 -5.20
N ASP A 41 1.95 -13.21 -4.51
CA ASP A 41 2.11 -12.03 -3.66
C ASP A 41 3.50 -11.39 -3.71
N THR A 42 4.43 -11.94 -4.48
CA THR A 42 5.81 -11.42 -4.57
C THR A 42 6.14 -10.94 -5.97
N ILE A 43 6.58 -9.68 -6.07
CA ILE A 43 6.90 -9.02 -7.34
C ILE A 43 8.27 -8.34 -7.31
N LYS A 44 8.83 -8.12 -8.50
CA LYS A 44 9.93 -7.19 -8.72
C LYS A 44 9.43 -6.00 -9.52
N ALA A 45 9.78 -4.81 -9.08
CA ALA A 45 9.40 -3.56 -9.74
C ALA A 45 10.61 -2.64 -9.88
N GLN A 46 10.58 -1.79 -10.90
CA GLN A 46 11.65 -0.84 -11.22
C GLN A 46 11.07 0.56 -11.40
N GLY A 47 11.75 1.54 -10.83
CA GLY A 47 11.43 2.96 -10.98
C GLY A 47 12.45 3.83 -10.26
N HIS A 48 12.56 5.10 -10.65
CA HIS A 48 13.50 6.03 -10.02
C HIS A 48 14.96 5.51 -9.95
N ASP A 49 15.41 4.82 -11.01
CA ASP A 49 16.73 4.18 -11.12
C ASP A 49 17.04 3.11 -10.04
N ILE A 50 16.01 2.62 -9.37
CA ILE A 50 16.14 1.52 -8.40
C ILE A 50 15.26 0.33 -8.78
N ILE A 51 15.67 -0.85 -8.30
CA ILE A 51 14.90 -2.08 -8.34
C ILE A 51 14.48 -2.43 -6.92
N ILE A 52 13.21 -2.76 -6.75
CA ILE A 52 12.66 -3.21 -5.47
C ILE A 52 11.99 -4.56 -5.62
N TYR A 53 12.10 -5.38 -4.57
CA TYR A 53 11.32 -6.59 -4.39
C TYR A 53 10.22 -6.27 -3.38
N VAL A 54 8.99 -6.62 -3.73
CA VAL A 54 7.82 -6.27 -2.95
C VAL A 54 7.04 -7.52 -2.60
N LEU A 55 6.81 -7.71 -1.31
CA LEU A 55 5.83 -8.65 -0.77
C LEU A 55 4.51 -7.88 -0.57
N LEU A 56 3.44 -8.36 -1.16
CA LEU A 56 2.14 -7.70 -1.09
C LEU A 56 1.60 -7.71 0.35
N ALA A 57 1.50 -6.53 0.94
CA ALA A 57 1.09 -6.36 2.33
C ALA A 57 -0.32 -6.92 2.62
N GLY A 58 -0.48 -7.60 3.75
CA GLY A 58 -1.77 -8.02 4.29
C GLY A 58 -2.43 -9.19 3.58
N ILE A 59 -1.72 -9.86 2.68
CA ILE A 59 -2.18 -11.10 2.02
C ILE A 59 -1.14 -12.20 2.16
N ASP A 60 -1.61 -13.44 1.98
CA ASP A 60 -0.81 -14.66 1.88
C ASP A 60 -1.33 -15.45 0.67
N ALA A 61 -0.48 -15.69 -0.31
CA ALA A 61 -0.84 -16.41 -1.52
C ALA A 61 -0.20 -17.80 -1.56
N PRO A 62 -0.83 -18.77 -2.25
CA PRO A 62 -0.24 -20.09 -2.38
C PRO A 62 1.14 -20.06 -3.03
N GLU A 63 2.09 -20.74 -2.39
CA GLU A 63 3.50 -20.78 -2.79
C GLU A 63 3.74 -21.68 -4.01
N ILE A 64 4.55 -21.20 -4.95
CA ILE A 64 5.01 -21.97 -6.10
C ILE A 64 6.08 -22.98 -5.64
N ALA A 65 6.15 -24.11 -6.36
CA ALA A 65 7.24 -25.09 -6.17
C ALA A 65 8.60 -24.42 -6.24
N PHE A 66 9.41 -24.59 -5.20
CA PHE A 66 10.77 -24.08 -5.15
C PHE A 66 11.72 -25.16 -4.60
N GLN A 67 12.81 -25.42 -5.33
CA GLN A 67 13.76 -26.49 -5.02
C GLN A 67 13.04 -27.85 -4.87
N GLU A 68 13.11 -28.48 -3.70
CA GLU A 68 12.49 -29.80 -3.40
C GLU A 68 11.06 -29.69 -2.83
N GLN A 69 10.59 -28.46 -2.60
CA GLN A 69 9.23 -28.24 -2.08
C GLN A 69 8.22 -28.25 -3.23
N GLN A 70 7.17 -29.05 -3.05
CA GLN A 70 6.04 -29.06 -3.98
C GLN A 70 5.26 -27.74 -3.86
N GLY A 71 4.82 -27.22 -5.00
CA GLY A 71 3.94 -26.05 -5.01
C GLY A 71 2.57 -26.37 -4.42
N GLN A 72 1.99 -25.37 -3.81
CA GLN A 72 0.63 -25.45 -3.26
C GLN A 72 -0.43 -25.43 -4.37
N PRO A 73 -1.61 -26.01 -4.16
CA PRO A 73 -2.75 -25.83 -5.05
C PRO A 73 -3.01 -24.35 -5.34
N TYR A 74 -3.45 -24.02 -6.56
CA TYR A 74 -3.72 -22.65 -7.01
C TYR A 74 -2.51 -21.71 -7.13
N ALA A 75 -1.30 -22.07 -6.71
CA ALA A 75 -0.12 -21.18 -6.77
C ALA A 75 0.16 -20.64 -8.17
N GLN A 76 0.12 -21.51 -9.19
CA GLN A 76 0.31 -21.09 -10.58
C GLN A 76 -0.84 -20.22 -11.11
N GLU A 77 -2.04 -20.42 -10.60
CA GLU A 77 -3.20 -19.64 -10.96
C GLU A 77 -3.13 -18.22 -10.34
N ALA A 78 -2.76 -18.14 -9.07
CA ALA A 78 -2.51 -16.88 -8.37
C ALA A 78 -1.43 -16.06 -9.09
N LYS A 79 -0.30 -16.66 -9.43
CA LYS A 79 0.75 -16.01 -10.20
C LYS A 79 0.23 -15.47 -11.54
N ARG A 80 -0.40 -16.31 -12.37
CA ARG A 80 -0.92 -15.88 -13.68
C ARG A 80 -1.95 -14.76 -13.56
N TYR A 81 -2.77 -14.80 -12.52
CA TYR A 81 -3.74 -13.75 -12.28
C TYR A 81 -3.05 -12.43 -11.93
N LEU A 82 -2.07 -12.45 -11.02
CA LEU A 82 -1.29 -11.27 -10.67
C LEU A 82 -0.53 -10.71 -11.88
N GLU A 83 0.10 -11.58 -12.70
CA GLU A 83 0.74 -11.19 -13.97
C GLU A 83 -0.24 -10.45 -14.90
N LYS A 84 -1.42 -10.99 -15.11
CA LYS A 84 -2.47 -10.35 -15.93
C LYS A 84 -2.86 -8.98 -15.40
N LEU A 85 -2.90 -8.81 -14.09
CA LEU A 85 -3.26 -7.55 -13.46
C LEU A 85 -2.18 -6.49 -13.63
N ILE A 86 -0.90 -6.81 -13.36
CA ILE A 86 0.13 -5.78 -13.14
C ILE A 86 1.44 -5.97 -13.91
N LEU A 87 1.73 -7.11 -14.53
CA LEU A 87 2.99 -7.29 -15.25
C LEU A 87 3.15 -6.25 -16.36
N ASN A 88 4.33 -5.64 -16.45
CA ASN A 88 4.69 -4.54 -17.36
C ASN A 88 3.80 -3.28 -17.22
N LYS A 89 3.08 -3.15 -16.11
CA LYS A 89 2.27 -1.96 -15.84
C LYS A 89 2.94 -1.08 -14.79
N ARG A 90 2.67 0.21 -14.90
CA ARG A 90 3.07 1.22 -13.91
C ARG A 90 2.05 1.24 -12.79
N VAL A 91 2.51 0.99 -11.57
CA VAL A 91 1.70 0.89 -10.36
C VAL A 91 2.19 1.90 -9.30
N ASP A 92 1.30 2.27 -8.41
CA ASP A 92 1.66 3.01 -7.20
C ASP A 92 1.91 2.00 -6.07
N ILE A 93 3.03 2.13 -5.36
CA ILE A 93 3.40 1.25 -4.25
C ILE A 93 3.53 2.07 -2.97
N LYS A 94 2.71 1.75 -1.97
CA LYS A 94 2.80 2.29 -0.62
C LYS A 94 3.50 1.28 0.27
N GLY A 95 4.70 1.62 0.75
CA GLY A 95 5.49 0.77 1.65
C GLY A 95 5.04 0.87 3.12
N TYR A 96 5.18 -0.24 3.84
CA TYR A 96 4.88 -0.39 5.27
C TYR A 96 6.08 -0.94 6.06
N GLY A 97 7.27 -0.90 5.49
CA GLY A 97 8.49 -1.43 6.10
C GLY A 97 9.12 -2.54 5.28
N LEU A 98 10.13 -3.17 5.84
CA LEU A 98 10.82 -4.29 5.23
C LEU A 98 10.40 -5.59 5.90
N GLY A 99 10.26 -6.63 5.11
CA GLY A 99 10.03 -7.99 5.57
C GLY A 99 11.28 -8.58 6.28
N PRO A 100 11.17 -9.80 6.79
CA PRO A 100 12.23 -10.43 7.56
C PRO A 100 13.49 -10.71 6.73
N TYR A 101 14.61 -10.71 7.43
CA TYR A 101 15.88 -11.22 6.89
C TYR A 101 15.71 -12.70 6.49
N PRO A 102 16.34 -13.19 5.41
CA PRO A 102 17.36 -12.52 4.59
C PRO A 102 16.85 -11.71 3.40
N TYR A 103 15.58 -11.82 3.06
CA TYR A 103 15.06 -11.27 1.81
C TYR A 103 14.85 -9.76 1.85
N ASN A 104 14.48 -9.21 3.01
CA ASN A 104 14.25 -7.76 3.18
C ASN A 104 13.37 -7.14 2.08
N HIS A 105 12.36 -7.87 1.62
CA HIS A 105 11.41 -7.35 0.63
C HIS A 105 10.64 -6.16 1.23
N LEU A 106 10.32 -5.16 0.41
CA LEU A 106 9.42 -4.09 0.82
C LEU A 106 8.02 -4.68 1.02
N ILE A 107 7.47 -4.58 2.23
CA ILE A 107 6.06 -4.92 2.47
C ILE A 107 5.22 -3.78 1.88
N GLY A 108 4.41 -4.05 0.85
CA GLY A 108 3.79 -3.00 0.07
C GLY A 108 2.33 -3.24 -0.32
N GLU A 109 1.53 -2.17 -0.29
CA GLU A 109 0.23 -2.13 -0.94
C GLU A 109 0.40 -1.61 -2.36
N VAL A 110 -0.01 -2.41 -3.33
CA VAL A 110 0.12 -2.11 -4.76
C VAL A 110 -1.21 -1.63 -5.30
N ARG A 111 -1.20 -0.47 -5.98
CA ARG A 111 -2.39 0.13 -6.59
C ARG A 111 -2.21 0.31 -8.09
N LEU A 112 -3.23 -0.07 -8.84
CA LEU A 112 -3.32 0.23 -10.26
C LEU A 112 -4.63 0.97 -10.55
N LYS A 113 -4.54 2.21 -11.03
CA LYS A 113 -5.71 3.06 -11.36
C LYS A 113 -6.75 3.12 -10.22
N GLY A 114 -6.27 3.25 -8.98
CA GLY A 114 -7.11 3.33 -7.79
C GLY A 114 -7.53 1.99 -7.19
N THR A 115 -7.37 0.87 -7.90
CA THR A 115 -7.68 -0.48 -7.40
C THR A 115 -6.51 -1.01 -6.56
N ILE A 116 -6.78 -1.49 -5.35
CA ILE A 116 -5.81 -2.20 -4.51
C ILE A 116 -5.68 -3.63 -5.03
N ILE A 117 -4.53 -3.96 -5.57
CA ILE A 117 -4.24 -5.27 -6.18
C ILE A 117 -4.22 -6.38 -5.14
N ASN A 118 -3.67 -6.10 -3.95
CA ASN A 118 -3.68 -7.02 -2.82
C ASN A 118 -5.11 -7.52 -2.53
N ILE A 119 -6.07 -6.61 -2.42
CA ILE A 119 -7.49 -6.96 -2.18
C ILE A 119 -8.09 -7.69 -3.39
N ALA A 120 -7.70 -7.33 -4.62
CA ALA A 120 -8.18 -8.01 -5.82
C ALA A 120 -7.78 -9.49 -5.86
N MET A 121 -6.59 -9.85 -5.35
CA MET A 121 -6.14 -11.24 -5.20
C MET A 121 -7.08 -12.01 -4.27
N ILE A 122 -7.39 -11.47 -3.09
CA ILE A 122 -8.31 -12.07 -2.11
C ILE A 122 -9.72 -12.24 -2.72
N LYS A 123 -10.27 -11.18 -3.31
CA LYS A 123 -11.62 -11.21 -3.91
C LYS A 123 -11.80 -12.29 -4.96
N ASN A 124 -10.70 -12.73 -5.60
CA ASN A 124 -10.72 -13.81 -6.58
C ASN A 124 -10.39 -15.18 -5.98
N GLY A 125 -10.21 -15.28 -4.65
CA GLY A 125 -9.88 -16.53 -3.96
C GLY A 125 -8.47 -17.04 -4.27
N LEU A 126 -7.55 -16.15 -4.63
CA LEU A 126 -6.18 -16.47 -5.02
C LEU A 126 -5.14 -16.02 -3.99
N ALA A 127 -5.60 -15.50 -2.88
CA ALA A 127 -4.86 -15.22 -1.65
C ALA A 127 -5.83 -15.12 -0.49
N GLU A 128 -5.32 -15.33 0.72
CA GLU A 128 -6.04 -15.13 1.98
C GLU A 128 -5.64 -13.79 2.61
N ALA A 129 -6.46 -13.26 3.49
CA ALA A 129 -6.05 -12.13 4.32
C ALA A 129 -5.06 -12.64 5.38
N CYS A 130 -3.92 -11.97 5.52
CA CYS A 130 -2.92 -12.35 6.50
C CYS A 130 -3.52 -12.41 7.91
N HIS A 131 -3.41 -13.57 8.57
CA HIS A 131 -3.94 -13.80 9.92
C HIS A 131 -3.01 -13.31 11.02
N GLU A 132 -1.75 -13.06 10.68
CA GLU A 132 -0.76 -12.49 11.59
C GLU A 132 -1.03 -11.00 11.82
N MET A 133 -0.22 -10.40 12.71
CA MET A 133 -0.30 -8.97 12.96
C MET A 133 0.03 -8.19 11.68
N PRO A 134 -0.89 -7.37 11.16
CA PRO A 134 -0.62 -6.59 9.96
C PRO A 134 0.52 -5.60 10.23
N PRO A 135 1.26 -5.21 9.21
CA PRO A 135 2.29 -4.18 9.35
C PRO A 135 1.68 -2.85 9.84
N ASP A 136 2.47 -2.11 10.62
CA ASP A 136 2.03 -0.85 11.20
C ASP A 136 1.44 0.11 10.16
N GLY A 137 0.27 0.62 10.43
CA GLY A 137 -0.43 1.57 9.57
C GLY A 137 -1.20 0.96 8.40
N LEU A 138 -1.20 -0.37 8.23
CA LEU A 138 -2.07 -1.05 7.28
C LEU A 138 -3.48 -1.24 7.90
N ASN A 139 -4.51 -0.72 7.22
CA ASN A 139 -5.88 -1.06 7.58
C ASN A 139 -6.26 -2.42 7.00
N ILE A 140 -6.26 -3.45 7.83
CA ILE A 140 -6.56 -4.85 7.44
C ILE A 140 -8.08 -5.12 7.27
N ALA A 141 -8.96 -4.25 7.75
CA ALA A 141 -10.40 -4.50 7.72
C ALA A 141 -10.97 -4.73 6.30
N PRO A 142 -10.61 -3.94 5.26
CA PRO A 142 -11.05 -4.21 3.89
C PRO A 142 -10.56 -5.54 3.30
N TYR A 143 -9.43 -6.05 3.76
CA TYR A 143 -8.85 -7.34 3.33
C TYR A 143 -9.68 -8.50 3.89
N ARG A 144 -9.97 -8.47 5.19
CA ARG A 144 -10.83 -9.48 5.84
C ARG A 144 -12.25 -9.49 5.27
N GLU A 145 -12.77 -8.32 4.92
CA GLU A 145 -14.08 -8.23 4.27
C GLU A 145 -14.04 -8.85 2.87
N ALA A 146 -12.98 -8.59 2.09
CA ALA A 146 -12.80 -9.22 0.78
C ALA A 146 -12.70 -10.74 0.86
N GLU A 147 -12.03 -11.27 1.88
CA GLU A 147 -11.94 -12.70 2.15
C GLU A 147 -13.31 -13.30 2.46
N ARG A 148 -14.08 -12.67 3.36
CA ARG A 148 -15.44 -13.09 3.66
C ARG A 148 -16.32 -13.15 2.41
N GLU A 149 -16.26 -12.10 1.56
CA GLU A 149 -16.97 -12.07 0.27
C GLU A 149 -16.54 -13.21 -0.67
N ALA A 150 -15.24 -13.51 -0.74
CA ALA A 150 -14.71 -14.60 -1.57
C ALA A 150 -15.20 -15.97 -1.07
N MET A 151 -15.15 -16.22 0.25
CA MET A 151 -15.63 -17.46 0.88
C MET A 151 -17.13 -17.67 0.65
N GLU A 152 -17.96 -16.65 0.85
CA GLU A 152 -19.40 -16.70 0.58
C GLU A 152 -19.72 -17.01 -0.89
N ALA A 153 -18.90 -16.48 -1.80
CA ALA A 153 -19.00 -16.72 -3.24
C ALA A 153 -18.32 -18.04 -3.69
N LYS A 154 -17.73 -18.82 -2.75
CA LYS A 154 -17.00 -20.08 -3.02
C LYS A 154 -15.91 -19.90 -4.08
N ARG A 155 -15.13 -18.86 -3.96
CA ARG A 155 -13.96 -18.59 -4.81
C ARG A 155 -12.69 -19.06 -4.08
N GLY A 156 -11.84 -19.83 -4.79
CA GLY A 156 -10.60 -20.40 -4.25
C GLY A 156 -10.73 -21.84 -3.83
#